data_c2cf4c60dd821611a48a8504fe22befb
#
_entry.id   c2cf4c60dd821611a48a8504fe22befb
#
_cell.length_a   1.000
_cell.length_b   1.000
_cell.length_c   1.000
_cell.angle_alpha   90.00
_cell.angle_beta   90.00
_cell.angle_gamma   90.00
#
_symmetry.space_group_name_H-M   'P 1'
#
loop_
_entity.id
_entity.type
_entity.pdbx_description
1 polymer ?
#
loop_
_entity_poly.entity_id
_entity_poly.type
_entity_poly.pdbx_seq_one_letter_code
_entity_poly.pdbx_strand_id
1 'polypeptide(L)'
;CSPGGEKCFKMLAGLVRRTAAMKGVRVVTVSGENFSNAGSTIVEELAFTLSAGHEYLVRLMDEGLTVDEAARKIRFSMGVTSNYFMEMAKFRAARMLWANIVKGYNPEKGCSCKLFAHAVTSTWNQTVYDPYINMLRGTTEAM
;
A
#
# COMPACT_ATOMS: atom_id res chain seq x y z
N CYS A 1 1.48 13.67 -17.00
CA CYS A 1 2.56 12.66 -17.05
C CYS A 1 3.82 13.33 -17.51
N SER A 2 4.86 13.38 -16.64
CA SER A 2 6.15 13.88 -17.07
C SER A 2 6.85 12.85 -17.98
N PRO A 3 7.69 13.27 -18.95
CA PRO A 3 8.40 12.36 -19.86
C PRO A 3 9.32 11.33 -19.15
N GLY A 4 9.52 11.47 -17.85
CA GLY A 4 10.27 10.52 -17.01
C GLY A 4 9.44 9.34 -16.51
N GLY A 5 8.12 9.41 -16.55
CA GLY A 5 7.24 8.39 -15.97
C GLY A 5 7.37 7.02 -16.63
N GLU A 6 7.39 6.96 -17.96
CA GLU A 6 7.52 5.70 -18.70
C GLU A 6 8.88 5.02 -18.45
N LYS A 7 9.97 5.80 -18.41
CA LYS A 7 11.30 5.26 -18.10
C LYS A 7 11.34 4.66 -16.69
N CYS A 8 10.68 5.30 -15.73
CA CYS A 8 10.58 4.80 -14.36
C CYS A 8 9.83 3.46 -14.30
N PHE A 9 8.72 3.30 -15.01
CA PHE A 9 7.98 2.05 -15.03
C PHE A 9 8.75 0.91 -15.73
N LYS A 10 9.49 1.18 -16.80
CA LYS A 10 10.40 0.21 -17.42
C LYS A 10 11.49 -0.26 -16.46
N MET A 11 12.12 0.66 -15.73
CA MET A 11 13.10 0.32 -14.69
C MET A 11 12.46 -0.50 -13.57
N LEU A 12 11.27 -0.12 -13.14
CA LEU A 12 10.52 -0.81 -12.08
C LEU A 12 10.16 -2.24 -12.51
N ALA A 13 9.67 -2.44 -13.74
CA ALA A 13 9.40 -3.75 -14.30
C ALA A 13 10.68 -4.61 -14.40
N GLY A 14 11.81 -4.01 -14.77
CA GLY A 14 13.12 -4.66 -14.74
C GLY A 14 13.52 -5.12 -13.34
N LEU A 15 13.27 -4.31 -12.31
CA LEU A 15 13.51 -4.68 -10.91
C LEU A 15 12.59 -5.82 -10.45
N VAL A 16 11.31 -5.81 -10.84
CA VAL A 16 10.37 -6.89 -10.53
C VAL A 16 10.87 -8.21 -11.10
N ARG A 17 11.32 -8.23 -12.38
CA ARG A 17 11.86 -9.42 -13.02
C ARG A 17 13.14 -9.93 -12.33
N ARG A 18 14.07 -9.03 -11.99
CA ARG A 18 15.33 -9.39 -11.30
C ARG A 18 15.10 -9.93 -9.90
N THR A 19 14.07 -9.46 -9.21
CA THR A 19 13.75 -9.88 -7.85
C THR A 19 12.68 -10.99 -7.80
N ALA A 20 12.27 -11.56 -8.93
CA ALA A 20 11.20 -12.56 -9.00
C ALA A 20 11.47 -13.76 -8.07
N ALA A 21 12.70 -14.24 -8.01
CA ALA A 21 13.12 -15.35 -7.15
C ALA A 21 13.19 -14.99 -5.66
N MET A 22 13.22 -13.70 -5.32
CA MET A 22 13.37 -13.22 -3.94
C MET A 22 11.98 -13.10 -3.28
N LYS A 23 11.60 -14.08 -2.45
CA LYS A 23 10.27 -14.14 -1.82
C LYS A 23 9.98 -12.99 -0.86
N GLY A 24 10.98 -12.49 -0.14
CA GLY A 24 10.84 -11.42 0.86
C GLY A 24 10.86 -9.99 0.31
N VAL A 25 11.25 -9.80 -0.94
CA VAL A 25 11.43 -8.47 -1.52
C VAL A 25 10.12 -7.97 -2.15
N ARG A 26 9.71 -6.77 -1.75
CA ARG A 26 8.62 -6.00 -2.38
C ARG A 26 9.25 -4.79 -3.05
N VAL A 27 8.98 -4.62 -4.34
CA VAL A 27 9.63 -3.60 -5.17
C VAL A 27 8.85 -2.29 -5.13
N VAL A 28 7.52 -2.38 -5.03
CA VAL A 28 6.63 -1.23 -5.03
C VAL A 28 6.04 -1.07 -3.64
N THR A 29 6.17 0.12 -3.07
CA THR A 29 5.45 0.52 -1.86
C THR A 29 4.51 1.66 -2.21
N VAL A 30 3.23 1.47 -1.97
CA VAL A 30 2.20 2.51 -2.09
C VAL A 30 2.04 3.14 -0.71
N SER A 31 2.44 4.40 -0.58
CA SER A 31 2.50 5.13 0.69
C SER A 31 1.19 5.87 0.96
N GLY A 32 0.21 5.15 1.50
CA GLY A 32 -1.08 5.71 1.95
C GLY A 32 -0.96 6.59 3.18
N GLU A 33 0.03 6.34 4.04
CA GLU A 33 0.29 7.15 5.25
C GLU A 33 0.53 8.63 4.93
N ASN A 34 1.00 8.95 3.74
CA ASN A 34 1.18 10.35 3.32
C ASN A 34 -0.17 11.09 3.23
N PHE A 35 -1.23 10.40 2.78
CA PHE A 35 -2.57 10.98 2.72
C PHE A 35 -3.14 11.16 4.14
N SER A 36 -2.96 10.16 5.00
CA SER A 36 -3.37 10.23 6.40
C SER A 36 -2.68 11.39 7.13
N ASN A 37 -1.36 11.52 7.00
CA ASN A 37 -0.58 12.61 7.60
C ASN A 37 -0.90 13.99 7.01
N ALA A 38 -1.44 14.05 5.80
CA ALA A 38 -1.95 15.28 5.18
C ALA A 38 -3.36 15.67 5.67
N GLY A 39 -4.00 14.84 6.52
CA GLY A 39 -5.31 15.12 7.11
C GLY A 39 -6.48 14.52 6.34
N SER A 40 -6.27 13.53 5.47
CA SER A 40 -7.37 12.82 4.82
C SER A 40 -8.16 11.98 5.82
N THR A 41 -9.42 11.75 5.51
CA THR A 41 -10.24 10.80 6.25
C THR A 41 -9.78 9.35 5.99
N ILE A 42 -10.13 8.44 6.88
CA ILE A 42 -9.82 7.01 6.76
C ILE A 42 -10.31 6.43 5.43
N VAL A 43 -11.48 6.87 4.96
CA VAL A 43 -12.06 6.42 3.69
C VAL A 43 -11.29 6.97 2.49
N GLU A 44 -10.92 8.24 2.52
CA GLU A 44 -10.12 8.88 1.47
C GLU A 44 -8.72 8.28 1.38
N GLU A 45 -8.05 8.07 2.51
CA GLU A 45 -6.76 7.37 2.55
C GLU A 45 -6.86 6.00 1.87
N LEU A 46 -7.88 5.21 2.22
CA LEU A 46 -8.10 3.90 1.65
C LEU A 46 -8.35 3.97 0.14
N ALA A 47 -9.21 4.89 -0.30
CA ALA A 47 -9.56 5.07 -1.70
C ALA A 47 -8.34 5.49 -2.54
N PHE A 48 -7.59 6.48 -2.10
CA PHE A 48 -6.39 6.96 -2.81
C PHE A 48 -5.30 5.90 -2.85
N THR A 49 -5.10 5.19 -1.74
CA THR A 49 -4.08 4.13 -1.65
C THR A 49 -4.39 2.97 -2.58
N LEU A 50 -5.64 2.51 -2.62
CA LEU A 50 -6.05 1.43 -3.53
C LEU A 50 -6.03 1.87 -5.00
N SER A 51 -6.43 3.11 -5.29
CA SER A 51 -6.37 3.67 -6.65
C SER A 51 -4.93 3.76 -7.16
N ALA A 52 -4.01 4.24 -6.32
CA ALA A 52 -2.59 4.27 -6.66
C ALA A 52 -2.01 2.85 -6.85
N GLY A 53 -2.39 1.91 -5.98
CA GLY A 53 -1.99 0.50 -6.12
C GLY A 53 -2.50 -0.13 -7.41
N HIS A 54 -3.73 0.17 -7.79
CA HIS A 54 -4.32 -0.27 -9.05
C HIS A 54 -3.58 0.30 -10.26
N GLU A 55 -3.25 1.59 -10.24
CA GLU A 55 -2.46 2.22 -11.32
C GLU A 55 -1.08 1.56 -11.46
N TYR A 56 -0.38 1.28 -10.37
CA TYR A 56 0.88 0.53 -10.41
C TYR A 56 0.70 -0.87 -11.00
N LEU A 57 -0.39 -1.56 -10.65
CA LEU A 57 -0.68 -2.89 -11.19
C LEU A 57 -0.86 -2.85 -12.71
N VAL A 58 -1.69 -1.92 -13.21
CA VAL A 58 -1.96 -1.74 -14.64
C VAL A 58 -0.69 -1.40 -15.40
N ARG A 59 0.08 -0.42 -14.92
CA ARG A 59 1.33 0.00 -15.57
C ARG A 59 2.37 -1.11 -15.64
N LEU A 60 2.48 -1.92 -14.59
CA LEU A 60 3.39 -3.07 -14.60
C LEU A 60 2.94 -4.16 -15.57
N MET A 61 1.63 -4.33 -15.75
CA MET A 61 1.07 -5.25 -16.76
C MET A 61 1.31 -4.72 -18.18
N ASP A 62 1.18 -3.42 -18.42
CA ASP A 62 1.51 -2.79 -19.70
C ASP A 62 2.98 -3.00 -20.12
N GLU A 63 3.88 -3.12 -19.14
CA GLU A 63 5.29 -3.48 -19.37
C GLU A 63 5.52 -5.00 -19.54
N GLY A 64 4.45 -5.78 -19.68
CA GLY A 64 4.49 -7.22 -19.99
C GLY A 64 4.72 -8.14 -18.79
N LEU A 65 4.40 -7.69 -17.57
CA LEU A 65 4.38 -8.55 -16.38
C LEU A 65 3.01 -9.22 -16.24
N THR A 66 2.99 -10.44 -15.70
CA THR A 66 1.73 -11.09 -15.33
C THR A 66 1.14 -10.45 -14.07
N VAL A 67 -0.18 -10.57 -13.91
CA VAL A 67 -0.88 -10.10 -12.69
C VAL A 67 -0.26 -10.69 -11.44
N ASP A 68 0.09 -11.98 -11.49
CA ASP A 68 0.68 -12.71 -10.38
C ASP A 68 2.06 -12.18 -9.98
N GLU A 69 2.87 -11.77 -10.95
CA GLU A 69 4.19 -11.19 -10.70
C GLU A 69 4.08 -9.77 -10.14
N ALA A 70 3.22 -8.95 -10.72
CA ALA A 70 3.03 -7.55 -10.33
C ALA A 70 2.39 -7.43 -8.94
N ALA A 71 1.25 -8.08 -8.70
CA ALA A 71 0.50 -7.96 -7.45
C ALA A 71 1.31 -8.43 -6.23
N ARG A 72 2.12 -9.48 -6.38
CA ARG A 72 2.96 -10.00 -5.29
C ARG A 72 4.13 -9.10 -4.91
N LYS A 73 4.49 -8.13 -5.75
CA LYS A 73 5.61 -7.20 -5.51
C LYS A 73 5.14 -5.84 -5.02
N ILE A 74 3.82 -5.63 -4.89
CA ILE A 74 3.24 -4.42 -4.33
C ILE A 74 3.04 -4.60 -2.81
N ARG A 75 3.40 -3.58 -2.06
CA ARG A 75 3.15 -3.43 -0.62
C ARG A 75 2.41 -2.11 -0.41
N PHE A 76 1.47 -2.13 0.51
CA PHE A 76 0.74 -0.93 0.95
C PHE A 76 1.24 -0.51 2.33
N SER A 77 1.58 0.75 2.48
CA SER A 77 1.87 1.38 3.75
C SER A 77 0.71 2.30 4.11
N MET A 78 0.05 2.06 5.23
CA MET A 78 -1.15 2.80 5.64
C MET A 78 -0.98 3.34 7.05
N GLY A 79 -1.50 4.55 7.29
CA GLY A 79 -1.48 5.18 8.59
C GLY A 79 -2.36 4.45 9.59
N VAL A 80 -2.02 4.51 10.86
CA VAL A 80 -2.89 4.11 11.98
C VAL A 80 -3.05 5.31 12.88
N THR A 81 -4.29 5.71 13.11
CA THR A 81 -4.67 6.85 13.94
C THR A 81 -5.30 6.39 15.26
N SER A 82 -5.68 7.34 16.09
CA SER A 82 -6.35 7.07 17.37
C SER A 82 -7.75 6.46 17.27
N ASN A 83 -8.34 6.39 16.07
CA ASN A 83 -9.67 5.82 15.87
C ASN A 83 -9.62 4.30 15.69
N TYR A 84 -9.35 3.59 16.77
CA TYR A 84 -9.01 2.16 16.83
C TYR A 84 -9.93 1.25 16.01
N PHE A 85 -11.25 1.31 16.22
CA PHE A 85 -12.18 0.42 15.52
C PHE A 85 -12.30 0.71 14.03
N MET A 86 -12.24 1.99 13.66
CA MET A 86 -12.28 2.38 12.25
C MET A 86 -11.00 1.99 11.53
N GLU A 87 -9.85 2.06 12.20
CA GLU A 87 -8.58 1.60 11.65
C GLU A 87 -8.58 0.08 11.41
N MET A 88 -9.08 -0.71 12.36
CA MET A 88 -9.26 -2.14 12.14
C MET A 88 -10.19 -2.42 10.96
N ALA A 89 -11.28 -1.69 10.85
CA ALA A 89 -12.23 -1.82 9.74
C ALA A 89 -11.55 -1.47 8.40
N LYS A 90 -10.72 -0.41 8.36
CA LYS A 90 -9.94 0.00 7.20
C LYS A 90 -9.05 -1.14 6.67
N PHE A 91 -8.24 -1.75 7.52
CA PHE A 91 -7.37 -2.86 7.12
C PHE A 91 -8.15 -4.10 6.66
N ARG A 92 -9.30 -4.38 7.25
CA ARG A 92 -10.19 -5.47 6.80
C ARG A 92 -10.80 -5.17 5.43
N ALA A 93 -11.31 -3.96 5.25
CA ALA A 93 -11.87 -3.49 3.98
C ALA A 93 -10.79 -3.47 2.87
N ALA A 94 -9.59 -2.97 3.18
CA ALA A 94 -8.47 -2.94 2.25
C ALA A 94 -8.15 -4.32 1.66
N ARG A 95 -8.11 -5.35 2.50
CA ARG A 95 -7.84 -6.73 2.07
C ARG A 95 -8.91 -7.25 1.11
N MET A 96 -10.17 -6.98 1.42
CA MET A 96 -11.30 -7.42 0.60
C MET A 96 -11.36 -6.68 -0.73
N LEU A 97 -11.21 -5.36 -0.69
CA LEU A 97 -11.26 -4.52 -1.89
C LEU A 97 -10.09 -4.82 -2.83
N TRP A 98 -8.87 -4.93 -2.29
CA TRP A 98 -7.70 -5.30 -3.09
C TRP A 98 -7.85 -6.68 -3.74
N ALA A 99 -8.35 -7.66 -2.98
CA ALA A 99 -8.61 -9.00 -3.52
C ALA A 99 -9.61 -8.95 -4.68
N ASN A 100 -10.64 -8.13 -4.59
CA ASN A 100 -11.62 -7.96 -5.67
C ASN A 100 -11.01 -7.27 -6.90
N ILE A 101 -10.17 -6.24 -6.69
CA ILE A 101 -9.44 -5.58 -7.79
C ILE A 101 -8.58 -6.59 -8.54
N VAL A 102 -7.74 -7.35 -7.83
CA VAL A 102 -6.83 -8.33 -8.45
C VAL A 102 -7.60 -9.47 -9.12
N LYS A 103 -8.69 -9.95 -8.54
CA LYS A 103 -9.57 -10.97 -9.13
C LYS A 103 -10.14 -10.53 -10.49
N GLY A 104 -10.41 -9.24 -10.68
CA GLY A 104 -10.88 -8.71 -11.96
C GLY A 104 -9.92 -8.96 -13.13
N TYR A 105 -8.65 -9.22 -12.84
CA TYR A 105 -7.60 -9.54 -13.83
C TYR A 105 -7.32 -11.04 -13.98
N ASN A 106 -8.14 -11.91 -13.39
CA ASN A 106 -8.05 -13.37 -13.48
C ASN A 106 -6.65 -13.94 -13.15
N PRO A 107 -6.15 -13.76 -11.92
CA PRO A 107 -4.87 -14.31 -11.50
C PRO A 107 -4.92 -15.84 -11.49
N GLU A 108 -3.84 -16.50 -11.90
CA GLU A 108 -3.73 -17.97 -11.84
C GLU A 108 -3.59 -18.48 -10.40
N LYS A 109 -2.96 -17.68 -9.54
CA LYS A 109 -2.64 -18.04 -8.16
C LYS A 109 -3.47 -17.24 -7.17
N GLY A 110 -4.30 -17.89 -6.37
CA GLY A 110 -5.12 -17.23 -5.34
C GLY A 110 -4.31 -16.46 -4.29
N CYS A 111 -3.02 -16.76 -4.12
CA CYS A 111 -2.15 -16.01 -3.20
C CYS A 111 -1.81 -14.59 -3.71
N SER A 112 -1.98 -14.31 -4.99
CA SER A 112 -1.74 -12.99 -5.59
C SER A 112 -2.83 -11.97 -5.21
N CYS A 113 -4.01 -12.45 -4.79
CA CYS A 113 -5.07 -11.60 -4.28
C CYS A 113 -4.82 -11.09 -2.85
N LYS A 114 -3.78 -11.59 -2.17
CA LYS A 114 -3.50 -11.18 -0.79
C LYS A 114 -2.85 -9.79 -0.77
N LEU A 115 -3.46 -8.89 -0.02
CA LEU A 115 -2.86 -7.59 0.26
C LEU A 115 -1.71 -7.74 1.25
N PHE A 116 -0.57 -7.15 0.94
CA PHE A 116 0.56 -7.03 1.85
C PHE A 116 0.56 -5.62 2.44
N ALA A 117 0.12 -5.50 3.70
CA ALA A 117 0.01 -4.23 4.40
C ALA A 117 1.13 -4.04 5.40
N HIS A 118 1.62 -2.82 5.49
CA HIS A 118 2.49 -2.29 6.54
C HIS A 118 1.72 -1.18 7.25
N ALA A 119 1.59 -1.27 8.56
CA ALA A 119 0.94 -0.27 9.39
C ALA A 119 2.01 0.68 9.94
N VAL A 120 1.76 1.98 9.86
CA VAL A 120 2.63 3.03 10.38
C VAL A 120 1.79 3.93 11.27
N THR A 121 2.24 4.19 12.50
CA THR A 121 1.54 5.14 13.38
C THR A 121 1.54 6.54 12.76
N SER A 122 0.37 7.17 12.71
CA SER A 122 0.20 8.50 12.11
C SER A 122 0.89 9.57 12.95
N THR A 123 1.50 10.53 12.29
CA THR A 123 2.07 11.72 12.95
C THR A 123 1.04 12.84 13.13
N TRP A 124 -0.14 12.71 12.52
CA TRP A 124 -1.20 13.72 12.55
C TRP A 124 -1.68 14.06 13.96
N ASN A 125 -1.77 13.07 14.85
CA ASN A 125 -2.23 13.22 16.22
C ASN A 125 -1.10 13.37 17.25
N GLN A 126 0.14 13.51 16.79
CA GLN A 126 1.30 13.71 17.66
C GLN A 126 1.54 15.21 17.91
N THR A 127 2.07 15.53 19.09
CA THR A 127 2.44 16.90 19.47
C THR A 127 3.97 17.08 19.40
N VAL A 128 4.41 18.29 19.06
CA VAL A 128 5.84 18.61 18.95
C VAL A 128 6.53 18.65 20.32
N TYR A 129 5.80 19.03 21.38
CA TYR A 129 6.37 19.37 22.68
C TYR A 129 6.39 18.24 23.72
N ASP A 130 5.78 17.09 23.41
CA ASP A 130 5.63 16.03 24.40
C ASP A 130 5.97 14.64 23.85
N PRO A 131 7.28 14.32 23.75
CA PRO A 131 7.73 13.07 23.13
C PRO A 131 7.29 11.83 23.91
N TYR A 132 7.16 11.92 25.23
CA TYR A 132 6.74 10.76 26.06
C TYR A 132 5.28 10.41 25.86
N ILE A 133 4.41 11.41 25.73
CA ILE A 133 2.99 11.21 25.43
C ILE A 133 2.83 10.69 23.99
N ASN A 134 3.63 11.18 23.04
CA ASN A 134 3.63 10.65 21.67
C ASN A 134 4.05 9.19 21.62
N MET A 135 5.03 8.77 22.40
CA MET A 135 5.43 7.39 22.50
C MET A 135 4.30 6.50 23.04
N LEU A 136 3.59 6.98 24.07
CA LEU A 136 2.43 6.27 24.62
C LEU A 136 1.29 6.16 23.59
N ARG A 137 0.96 7.26 22.88
CA ARG A 137 -0.03 7.27 21.81
C ARG A 137 0.33 6.28 20.71
N GLY A 138 1.54 6.37 20.16
CA GLY A 138 2.00 5.48 19.09
C GLY A 138 2.01 4.00 19.49
N THR A 139 2.37 3.70 20.73
CA THR A 139 2.33 2.33 21.25
C THR A 139 0.89 1.80 21.33
N THR A 140 -0.04 2.63 21.83
CA THR A 140 -1.45 2.24 21.95
C THR A 140 -2.12 2.07 20.59
N GLU A 141 -1.79 2.91 19.62
CA GLU A 141 -2.30 2.81 18.24
C GLU A 141 -1.80 1.56 17.51
N ALA A 142 -0.58 1.10 17.83
CA ALA A 142 0.03 -0.06 17.19
C ALA A 142 -0.45 -1.41 17.75
N MET A 143 -1.08 -1.43 18.94
CA MET A 143 -1.62 -2.66 19.56
C MET A 143 -2.95 -3.07 18.94
#